data_924382b0692f71af643f2503768a0a46
#
_entry.id   924382b0692f71af643f2503768a0a46
#
_cell.length_a   1.000
_cell.length_b   1.000
_cell.length_c   1.000
_cell.angle_alpha   90.00
_cell.angle_beta   90.00
_cell.angle_gamma   90.00
#
_symmetry.space_group_name_H-M   'P 1'
#
loop_
_entity.id
_entity.type
_entity.pdbx_description
1 polymer ?
#
loop_
_entity_poly.entity_id
_entity_poly.type
_entity_poly.pdbx_seq_one_letter_code
_entity_poly.pdbx_strand_id
1 'polypeptide(L)'
;MMKTNIGRRNFLKQSGATLFYGALITRAQTPPSERIRVAHVGTGGMGGAHINAFSAMPDVETVALCDVDSTRLAASAQRLVQRKPSAKPQTYADYRRILERKDIDVVTCATPDHWHALVAIHAFEAGKDVYGEKPLSYSLREGQRMEQTQRRTGAVFQLGTQIHAGDNYHRVAEIIQSGVLGKIGTVRLWKTGGSRGFGFPANQRPPDTLDWNMWLGPAPYAEYTPVRCHGTFRYFFDYSGGVFADFWCHIADILFMSLQPEGLTTIDARGEVPGDGIADTPKWIDADFAFKGLNVHWTTKPPPVPGADKMSIGAHFEGEKGTLTCDYETRKIRIGKEVLDDLPNVPVTLPRSPGHHRNFLDAVKSRGVPESNLPYVRKMTLPMHLALASFRLKRKITWDSVKEEVVGDPAA
;
A
#
# COMPACT_ATOMS: atom_id res chain seq x y z
N MET A 1 -36.84 -59.95 11.80
CA MET A 1 -37.07 -58.55 12.21
C MET A 1 -36.08 -58.20 13.32
N MET A 2 -34.95 -57.62 12.99
CA MET A 2 -33.97 -57.13 13.96
C MET A 2 -34.09 -55.59 14.03
N LYS A 3 -34.51 -55.08 15.19
CA LYS A 3 -34.52 -53.64 15.49
C LYS A 3 -33.13 -53.26 16.00
N THR A 4 -32.39 -52.50 15.23
CA THR A 4 -31.14 -51.90 15.68
C THR A 4 -31.44 -50.60 16.41
N ASN A 5 -31.20 -50.59 17.74
CA ASN A 5 -31.27 -49.40 18.59
C ASN A 5 -30.04 -48.55 18.39
N ILE A 6 -30.14 -47.40 17.73
CA ILE A 6 -29.06 -46.42 17.65
C ILE A 6 -29.08 -45.59 18.94
N GLY A 7 -28.08 -45.83 19.79
CA GLY A 7 -27.97 -45.17 21.08
C GLY A 7 -27.76 -43.64 20.95
N ARG A 8 -28.36 -42.89 21.89
CA ARG A 8 -28.32 -41.43 22.02
C ARG A 8 -26.89 -40.83 21.93
N ARG A 9 -25.86 -41.61 22.19
CA ARG A 9 -24.46 -41.18 22.14
C ARG A 9 -23.91 -40.97 20.70
N ASN A 10 -24.46 -41.68 19.70
CA ASN A 10 -24.05 -41.56 18.31
C ASN A 10 -24.78 -40.42 17.57
N PHE A 11 -25.97 -40.04 18.06
CA PHE A 11 -26.68 -38.88 17.56
C PHE A 11 -25.99 -37.56 17.90
N LEU A 12 -25.42 -37.45 19.11
CA LEU A 12 -24.71 -36.26 19.56
C LEU A 12 -23.30 -36.10 18.89
N LYS A 13 -22.70 -37.19 18.41
CA LYS A 13 -21.42 -37.11 17.69
C LYS A 13 -21.59 -36.66 16.21
N GLN A 14 -22.74 -36.92 15.61
CA GLN A 14 -23.03 -36.45 14.26
C GLN A 14 -23.63 -35.03 14.22
N SER A 15 -24.24 -34.58 15.31
CA SER A 15 -24.79 -33.21 15.41
C SER A 15 -23.74 -32.16 15.82
N GLY A 16 -22.56 -32.57 16.34
CA GLY A 16 -21.51 -31.68 16.77
C GLY A 16 -20.59 -31.14 15.64
N ALA A 17 -20.65 -31.73 14.48
CA ALA A 17 -19.80 -31.32 13.34
C ALA A 17 -20.46 -30.32 12.36
N THR A 18 -21.75 -30.04 12.55
CA THR A 18 -22.52 -29.19 11.62
C THR A 18 -22.85 -27.80 12.19
N LEU A 19 -22.44 -27.49 13.39
CA LEU A 19 -22.81 -26.22 14.06
C LEU A 19 -21.70 -25.17 14.13
N PHE A 20 -20.54 -25.41 13.52
CA PHE A 20 -19.45 -24.41 13.46
C PHE A 20 -19.21 -23.78 12.09
N TYR A 21 -20.05 -24.10 11.08
CA TYR A 21 -19.98 -23.51 9.74
C TYR A 21 -21.14 -22.54 9.42
N GLY A 22 -21.92 -22.14 10.41
CA GLY A 22 -23.18 -21.42 10.23
C GLY A 22 -23.22 -19.97 10.70
N ALA A 23 -22.09 -19.32 10.91
CA ALA A 23 -22.07 -17.87 11.16
C ALA A 23 -21.12 -17.14 10.21
N LEU A 24 -21.05 -17.55 8.94
CA LEU A 24 -20.88 -16.62 7.87
C LEU A 24 -22.17 -15.79 7.85
N ILE A 25 -22.12 -14.60 8.44
CA ILE A 25 -23.11 -13.56 8.18
C ILE A 25 -23.05 -13.36 6.65
N THR A 26 -23.90 -14.06 5.93
CA THR A 26 -24.20 -13.73 4.53
C THR A 26 -24.80 -12.33 4.60
N ARG A 27 -23.93 -11.33 4.47
CA ARG A 27 -24.39 -9.99 4.15
C ARG A 27 -25.27 -10.16 2.93
N ALA A 28 -26.56 -9.89 3.07
CA ALA A 28 -27.43 -9.76 1.92
C ALA A 28 -26.82 -8.66 1.04
N GLN A 29 -26.03 -9.06 0.06
CA GLN A 29 -25.38 -8.14 -0.86
C GLN A 29 -26.49 -7.60 -1.75
N THR A 30 -26.92 -6.39 -1.46
CA THR A 30 -27.61 -5.60 -2.47
C THR A 30 -26.62 -5.51 -3.64
N PRO A 31 -26.97 -5.98 -4.86
CA PRO A 31 -26.08 -5.84 -5.99
C PRO A 31 -25.64 -4.37 -6.09
N PRO A 32 -24.37 -4.09 -6.44
CA PRO A 32 -23.94 -2.74 -6.69
C PRO A 32 -24.92 -2.09 -7.65
N SER A 33 -25.31 -0.84 -7.41
CA SER A 33 -26.10 -0.08 -8.39
C SER A 33 -25.31 -0.07 -9.70
N GLU A 34 -25.96 0.11 -10.85
CA GLU A 34 -25.28 0.21 -12.17
C GLU A 34 -24.12 1.23 -12.14
N ARG A 35 -24.21 2.23 -11.26
CA ARG A 35 -23.16 3.19 -10.94
C ARG A 35 -22.58 2.98 -9.55
N ILE A 36 -21.24 2.91 -9.48
CA ILE A 36 -20.53 2.89 -8.20
C ILE A 36 -20.43 4.31 -7.66
N ARG A 37 -20.93 4.53 -6.45
CA ARG A 37 -20.91 5.82 -5.76
C ARG A 37 -19.69 5.93 -4.87
N VAL A 38 -18.79 6.86 -5.23
CA VAL A 38 -17.46 7.01 -4.62
C VAL A 38 -17.41 8.26 -3.78
N ALA A 39 -16.86 8.12 -2.58
CA ALA A 39 -16.47 9.24 -1.72
C ALA A 39 -14.93 9.30 -1.62
N HIS A 40 -14.38 10.52 -1.63
CA HIS A 40 -12.93 10.73 -1.56
C HIS A 40 -12.54 11.38 -0.23
N VAL A 41 -11.65 10.74 0.53
CA VAL A 41 -11.08 11.23 1.79
C VAL A 41 -9.63 11.63 1.55
N GLY A 42 -9.33 12.91 1.77
CA GLY A 42 -8.10 13.56 1.31
C GLY A 42 -8.22 13.99 -0.15
N THR A 43 -8.28 15.32 -0.40
CA THR A 43 -8.53 15.87 -1.74
C THR A 43 -7.34 16.63 -2.33
N GLY A 44 -6.21 16.67 -1.59
CA GLY A 44 -4.95 17.22 -2.08
C GLY A 44 -4.24 16.27 -3.05
N GLY A 45 -3.07 16.67 -3.58
CA GLY A 45 -2.15 15.81 -4.35
C GLY A 45 -2.76 14.59 -5.05
N MET A 46 -2.43 13.41 -4.54
CA MET A 46 -2.94 12.13 -5.07
C MET A 46 -4.47 12.00 -4.95
N GLY A 47 -5.09 12.54 -3.90
CA GLY A 47 -6.56 12.57 -3.81
C GLY A 47 -7.21 13.28 -4.99
N GLY A 48 -6.63 14.40 -5.44
CA GLY A 48 -7.05 15.10 -6.66
C GLY A 48 -6.88 14.24 -7.92
N ALA A 49 -5.80 13.46 -8.02
CA ALA A 49 -5.58 12.52 -9.12
C ALA A 49 -6.65 11.41 -9.12
N HIS A 50 -6.99 10.86 -7.96
CA HIS A 50 -8.05 9.85 -7.84
C HIS A 50 -9.44 10.39 -8.16
N ILE A 51 -9.77 11.59 -7.68
CA ILE A 51 -11.02 12.26 -8.06
C ILE A 51 -11.12 12.36 -9.59
N ASN A 52 -10.03 12.72 -10.26
CA ASN A 52 -10.01 12.81 -11.71
C ASN A 52 -10.17 11.46 -12.39
N ALA A 53 -9.41 10.44 -11.97
CA ALA A 53 -9.43 9.12 -12.56
C ALA A 53 -10.81 8.45 -12.41
N PHE A 54 -11.37 8.45 -11.21
CA PHE A 54 -12.68 7.84 -10.96
C PHE A 54 -13.82 8.63 -11.61
N SER A 55 -13.83 9.96 -11.53
CA SER A 55 -14.92 10.77 -12.11
C SER A 55 -14.97 10.74 -13.64
N ALA A 56 -13.88 10.36 -14.32
CA ALA A 56 -13.83 10.18 -15.78
C ALA A 56 -14.54 8.88 -16.23
N MET A 57 -14.77 7.92 -15.33
CA MET A 57 -15.39 6.65 -15.69
C MET A 57 -16.92 6.81 -15.77
N PRO A 58 -17.57 6.24 -16.82
CA PRO A 58 -19.01 6.45 -17.06
C PRO A 58 -19.91 5.78 -16.01
N ASP A 59 -19.41 4.71 -15.38
CA ASP A 59 -20.08 3.91 -14.38
C ASP A 59 -19.72 4.32 -12.94
N VAL A 60 -19.15 5.53 -12.77
CA VAL A 60 -18.78 6.10 -11.46
C VAL A 60 -19.48 7.43 -11.22
N GLU A 61 -19.95 7.60 -9.99
CA GLU A 61 -20.46 8.86 -9.48
C GLU A 61 -19.69 9.28 -8.22
N THR A 62 -19.00 10.43 -8.28
CA THR A 62 -18.40 11.05 -7.10
C THR A 62 -19.49 11.79 -6.31
N VAL A 63 -19.86 11.26 -5.16
CA VAL A 63 -20.99 11.75 -4.34
C VAL A 63 -20.56 12.52 -3.10
N ALA A 64 -19.29 12.38 -2.67
CA ALA A 64 -18.77 13.10 -1.51
C ALA A 64 -17.27 13.36 -1.62
N LEU A 65 -16.83 14.49 -1.05
CA LEU A 65 -15.43 14.87 -0.88
C LEU A 65 -15.21 15.22 0.61
N CYS A 66 -14.05 14.83 1.15
CA CYS A 66 -13.68 15.14 2.53
C CYS A 66 -12.23 15.60 2.61
N ASP A 67 -12.00 16.71 3.27
CA ASP A 67 -10.66 17.17 3.64
C ASP A 67 -10.76 18.03 4.90
N VAL A 68 -9.74 17.98 5.75
CA VAL A 68 -9.63 18.79 6.97
C VAL A 68 -9.17 20.21 6.69
N ASP A 69 -8.75 20.50 5.45
CA ASP A 69 -8.46 21.85 4.95
C ASP A 69 -9.58 22.32 4.02
N SER A 70 -10.38 23.27 4.51
CA SER A 70 -11.55 23.79 3.80
C SER A 70 -11.20 24.45 2.46
N THR A 71 -10.02 25.05 2.32
CA THR A 71 -9.55 25.65 1.06
C THR A 71 -9.27 24.57 0.01
N ARG A 72 -8.59 23.48 0.40
CA ARG A 72 -8.33 22.34 -0.48
C ARG A 72 -9.61 21.64 -0.90
N LEU A 73 -10.52 21.46 0.05
CA LEU A 73 -11.82 20.85 -0.17
C LEU A 73 -12.63 21.64 -1.20
N ALA A 74 -12.78 22.95 -0.98
CA ALA A 74 -13.51 23.84 -1.88
C ALA A 74 -12.91 23.86 -3.29
N ALA A 75 -11.57 23.98 -3.39
CA ALA A 75 -10.88 23.96 -4.67
C ALA A 75 -11.06 22.63 -5.42
N SER A 76 -11.08 21.50 -4.73
CA SER A 76 -11.30 20.19 -5.34
C SER A 76 -12.74 19.99 -5.79
N ALA A 77 -13.71 20.44 -5.01
CA ALA A 77 -15.12 20.43 -5.42
C ALA A 77 -15.36 21.30 -6.67
N GLN A 78 -14.76 22.49 -6.71
CA GLN A 78 -14.86 23.39 -7.86
C GLN A 78 -14.26 22.74 -9.11
N ARG A 79 -13.04 22.17 -9.04
CA ARG A 79 -12.40 21.49 -10.16
C ARG A 79 -13.22 20.31 -10.69
N LEU A 80 -13.84 19.53 -9.79
CA LEU A 80 -14.71 18.44 -10.19
C LEU A 80 -15.93 18.93 -10.95
N VAL A 81 -16.64 19.96 -10.45
CA VAL A 81 -17.83 20.52 -11.10
C VAL A 81 -17.47 21.16 -12.45
N GLN A 82 -16.31 21.84 -12.55
CA GLN A 82 -15.86 22.40 -13.84
C GLN A 82 -15.66 21.32 -14.91
N ARG A 83 -15.13 20.14 -14.54
CA ARG A 83 -14.91 19.02 -15.49
C ARG A 83 -16.17 18.22 -15.77
N LYS A 84 -17.03 18.06 -14.79
CA LYS A 84 -18.27 17.28 -14.83
C LYS A 84 -19.40 18.11 -14.23
N PRO A 85 -20.03 19.03 -15.02
CA PRO A 85 -21.04 19.95 -14.51
C PRO A 85 -22.26 19.28 -13.88
N SER A 86 -22.50 18.00 -14.19
CA SER A 86 -23.55 17.19 -13.56
C SER A 86 -23.18 16.68 -12.14
N ALA A 87 -21.91 16.76 -11.75
CA ALA A 87 -21.47 16.31 -10.43
C ALA A 87 -21.95 17.27 -9.34
N LYS A 88 -22.50 16.70 -8.25
CA LYS A 88 -22.98 17.45 -7.09
C LYS A 88 -22.45 16.80 -5.80
N PRO A 89 -21.12 16.78 -5.59
CA PRO A 89 -20.56 16.15 -4.42
C PRO A 89 -20.93 16.95 -3.16
N GLN A 90 -21.32 16.26 -2.10
CA GLN A 90 -21.38 16.86 -0.78
C GLN A 90 -19.97 16.95 -0.18
N THR A 91 -19.70 18.00 0.59
CA THR A 91 -18.39 18.23 1.19
C THR A 91 -18.43 18.05 2.70
N TYR A 92 -17.35 17.45 3.26
CA TYR A 92 -17.25 17.12 4.68
C TYR A 92 -15.86 17.47 5.21
N ALA A 93 -15.76 17.98 6.44
CA ALA A 93 -14.50 18.12 7.15
C ALA A 93 -14.12 16.83 7.89
N ASP A 94 -15.10 16.00 8.24
CA ASP A 94 -14.94 14.75 8.99
C ASP A 94 -15.40 13.55 8.15
N TYR A 95 -14.46 12.63 7.84
CA TYR A 95 -14.75 11.45 7.03
C TYR A 95 -15.76 10.48 7.67
N ARG A 96 -15.91 10.50 9.00
CA ARG A 96 -16.87 9.65 9.70
C ARG A 96 -18.30 9.93 9.24
N ARG A 97 -18.61 11.19 8.86
CA ARG A 97 -19.90 11.55 8.28
C ARG A 97 -20.15 10.93 6.90
N ILE A 98 -19.11 10.68 6.14
CA ILE A 98 -19.18 9.90 4.89
C ILE A 98 -19.57 8.46 5.18
N LEU A 99 -19.02 7.86 6.23
CA LEU A 99 -19.26 6.45 6.57
C LEU A 99 -20.69 6.19 7.06
N GLU A 100 -21.37 7.19 7.63
CA GLU A 100 -22.79 7.13 8.04
C GLU A 100 -23.73 7.01 6.82
N ARG A 101 -23.30 7.44 5.62
CA ARG A 101 -24.12 7.45 4.41
C ARG A 101 -24.27 6.04 3.83
N LYS A 102 -25.53 5.62 3.61
CA LYS A 102 -25.86 4.29 3.04
C LYS A 102 -25.74 4.24 1.51
N ASP A 103 -25.73 5.42 0.88
CA ASP A 103 -25.63 5.56 -0.57
C ASP A 103 -24.19 5.62 -1.10
N ILE A 104 -23.17 5.37 -0.29
CA ILE A 104 -21.78 5.30 -0.69
C ILE A 104 -21.34 3.84 -0.73
N ASP A 105 -20.77 3.42 -1.87
CA ASP A 105 -20.27 2.06 -2.11
C ASP A 105 -18.76 1.96 -1.82
N VAL A 106 -17.99 2.98 -2.23
CA VAL A 106 -16.53 3.01 -2.21
C VAL A 106 -16.01 4.26 -1.52
N VAL A 107 -14.94 4.11 -0.76
CA VAL A 107 -14.14 5.20 -0.21
C VAL A 107 -12.74 5.16 -0.82
N THR A 108 -12.24 6.28 -1.35
CA THR A 108 -10.82 6.45 -1.63
C THR A 108 -10.16 7.14 -0.44
N CYS A 109 -8.99 6.65 -0.03
CA CYS A 109 -8.22 7.22 1.07
C CYS A 109 -6.87 7.71 0.56
N ALA A 110 -6.68 9.03 0.51
CA ALA A 110 -5.44 9.70 0.10
C ALA A 110 -5.02 10.75 1.13
N THR A 111 -5.10 10.38 2.38
CA THR A 111 -4.66 11.12 3.56
C THR A 111 -3.15 10.98 3.78
N PRO A 112 -2.53 11.62 4.79
CA PRO A 112 -1.22 11.21 5.29
C PRO A 112 -1.23 9.77 5.83
N ASP A 113 -0.04 9.12 5.84
CA ASP A 113 0.10 7.67 6.07
C ASP A 113 -0.49 7.21 7.42
N HIS A 114 -0.35 8.03 8.48
CA HIS A 114 -0.86 7.72 9.82
C HIS A 114 -2.41 7.63 9.91
N TRP A 115 -3.12 8.05 8.86
CA TRP A 115 -4.56 7.92 8.76
C TRP A 115 -5.04 6.72 7.93
N HIS A 116 -4.16 6.13 7.08
CA HIS A 116 -4.56 5.14 6.08
C HIS A 116 -5.32 3.96 6.69
N ALA A 117 -4.73 3.33 7.72
CA ALA A 117 -5.32 2.16 8.34
C ALA A 117 -6.65 2.48 9.03
N LEU A 118 -6.71 3.58 9.76
CA LEU A 118 -7.92 3.95 10.52
C LEU A 118 -9.10 4.24 9.59
N VAL A 119 -8.87 5.02 8.52
CA VAL A 119 -9.91 5.30 7.52
C VAL A 119 -10.39 4.01 6.84
N ALA A 120 -9.45 3.13 6.44
CA ALA A 120 -9.79 1.87 5.78
C ALA A 120 -10.57 0.92 6.70
N ILE A 121 -10.12 0.74 7.95
CA ILE A 121 -10.80 -0.12 8.94
C ILE A 121 -12.23 0.37 9.19
N HIS A 122 -12.42 1.67 9.44
CA HIS A 122 -13.74 2.23 9.66
C HIS A 122 -14.63 2.12 8.41
N ALA A 123 -14.07 2.27 7.21
CA ALA A 123 -14.81 2.08 5.96
C ALA A 123 -15.25 0.62 5.79
N PHE A 124 -14.38 -0.35 6.06
CA PHE A 124 -14.75 -1.78 6.05
C PHE A 124 -15.88 -2.08 7.03
N GLU A 125 -15.81 -1.56 8.25
CA GLU A 125 -16.84 -1.75 9.28
C GLU A 125 -18.18 -1.10 8.90
N ALA A 126 -18.12 0.04 8.19
CA ALA A 126 -19.28 0.70 7.63
C ALA A 126 -19.80 0.05 6.34
N GLY A 127 -19.15 -1.02 5.91
CA GLY A 127 -19.57 -1.78 4.74
C GLY A 127 -19.17 -1.20 3.41
N LYS A 128 -18.10 -0.45 3.35
CA LYS A 128 -17.60 0.18 2.14
C LYS A 128 -16.32 -0.51 1.65
N ASP A 129 -16.16 -0.56 0.34
CA ASP A 129 -14.92 -0.98 -0.29
C ASP A 129 -13.91 0.18 -0.31
N VAL A 130 -12.60 -0.11 -0.36
CA VAL A 130 -11.59 0.94 -0.19
C VAL A 130 -10.51 0.85 -1.26
N TYR A 131 -10.24 1.98 -1.90
CA TYR A 131 -9.01 2.23 -2.65
C TYR A 131 -8.11 3.13 -1.79
N GLY A 132 -7.05 2.56 -1.20
CA GLY A 132 -6.16 3.25 -0.27
C GLY A 132 -4.85 3.66 -0.91
N GLU A 133 -4.32 4.84 -0.59
CA GLU A 133 -2.98 5.24 -1.00
C GLU A 133 -1.88 4.47 -0.26
N LYS A 134 -0.72 4.41 -0.88
CA LYS A 134 0.50 3.83 -0.31
C LYS A 134 1.21 4.83 0.64
N PRO A 135 1.97 4.33 1.64
CA PRO A 135 2.08 2.93 2.06
C PRO A 135 0.79 2.41 2.70
N LEU A 136 0.64 1.09 2.80
CA LEU A 136 -0.58 0.46 3.30
C LEU A 136 -1.04 1.01 4.65
N SER A 137 -0.09 1.18 5.55
CA SER A 137 -0.33 1.57 6.94
C SER A 137 0.90 2.28 7.50
N TYR A 138 0.73 2.96 8.61
CA TYR A 138 1.82 3.60 9.35
C TYR A 138 2.66 2.57 10.14
N SER A 139 2.04 1.49 10.59
CA SER A 139 2.71 0.44 11.36
C SER A 139 2.31 -0.97 10.92
N LEU A 140 3.14 -1.95 11.27
CA LEU A 140 2.89 -3.36 11.02
C LEU A 140 1.57 -3.83 11.64
N ARG A 141 1.30 -3.45 12.88
CA ARG A 141 0.08 -3.84 13.62
C ARG A 141 -1.19 -3.29 12.97
N GLU A 142 -1.13 -2.08 12.43
CA GLU A 142 -2.23 -1.52 11.66
C GLU A 142 -2.53 -2.34 10.41
N GLY A 143 -1.50 -2.73 9.64
CA GLY A 143 -1.67 -3.59 8.46
C GLY A 143 -2.29 -4.94 8.80
N GLN A 144 -1.87 -5.56 9.93
CA GLN A 144 -2.49 -6.78 10.45
C GLN A 144 -3.97 -6.56 10.80
N ARG A 145 -4.30 -5.45 11.46
CA ARG A 145 -5.68 -5.12 11.84
C ARG A 145 -6.57 -4.83 10.63
N MET A 146 -6.03 -4.15 9.62
CA MET A 146 -6.71 -3.94 8.34
C MET A 146 -7.09 -5.29 7.70
N GLU A 147 -6.15 -6.23 7.60
CA GLU A 147 -6.42 -7.55 6.99
C GLU A 147 -7.44 -8.36 7.79
N GLN A 148 -7.34 -8.38 9.12
CA GLN A 148 -8.34 -9.03 9.99
C GLN A 148 -9.74 -8.45 9.77
N THR A 149 -9.85 -7.12 9.71
CA THR A 149 -11.14 -6.45 9.53
C THR A 149 -11.70 -6.70 8.12
N GLN A 150 -10.86 -6.60 7.09
CA GLN A 150 -11.23 -6.87 5.71
C GLN A 150 -11.75 -8.31 5.53
N ARG A 151 -11.07 -9.30 6.10
CA ARG A 151 -11.53 -10.71 6.08
C ARG A 151 -12.89 -10.89 6.77
N ARG A 152 -13.10 -10.21 7.89
CA ARG A 152 -14.36 -10.28 8.65
C ARG A 152 -15.53 -9.63 7.90
N THR A 153 -15.28 -8.52 7.20
CA THR A 153 -16.32 -7.75 6.52
C THR A 153 -16.54 -8.15 5.07
N GLY A 154 -15.58 -8.84 4.44
CA GLY A 154 -15.61 -9.20 3.02
C GLY A 154 -15.48 -7.97 2.10
N ALA A 155 -14.96 -6.86 2.59
CA ALA A 155 -14.74 -5.66 1.79
C ALA A 155 -13.65 -5.89 0.73
N VAL A 156 -13.77 -5.24 -0.42
CA VAL A 156 -12.73 -5.20 -1.45
C VAL A 156 -11.77 -4.07 -1.11
N PHE A 157 -10.46 -4.36 -1.17
CA PHE A 157 -9.41 -3.38 -0.95
C PHE A 157 -8.37 -3.45 -2.06
N GLN A 158 -7.93 -2.29 -2.55
CA GLN A 158 -6.75 -2.16 -3.41
C GLN A 158 -5.86 -1.02 -2.94
N LEU A 159 -4.56 -1.30 -2.86
CA LEU A 159 -3.55 -0.27 -2.57
C LEU A 159 -3.22 0.53 -3.84
N GLY A 160 -3.05 1.82 -3.72
CA GLY A 160 -2.71 2.76 -4.79
C GLY A 160 -1.27 2.64 -5.31
N THR A 161 -0.83 1.43 -5.63
CA THR A 161 0.43 1.13 -6.34
C THR A 161 0.18 1.07 -7.85
N GLN A 162 -0.17 2.19 -8.47
CA GLN A 162 -0.63 2.23 -9.88
C GLN A 162 0.38 1.62 -10.86
N ILE A 163 1.66 1.62 -10.50
CA ILE A 163 2.72 1.02 -11.33
C ILE A 163 2.56 -0.50 -11.49
N HIS A 164 1.86 -1.17 -10.56
CA HIS A 164 1.53 -2.60 -10.65
C HIS A 164 0.83 -2.94 -11.97
N ALA A 165 -0.03 -2.04 -12.47
CA ALA A 165 -0.73 -2.18 -13.74
C ALA A 165 0.15 -1.90 -14.98
N GLY A 166 1.41 -1.54 -14.80
CA GLY A 166 2.31 -1.14 -15.89
C GLY A 166 2.81 -2.34 -16.72
N ASP A 167 2.74 -2.22 -18.04
CA ASP A 167 3.20 -3.28 -18.96
C ASP A 167 4.65 -3.68 -18.75
N ASN A 168 5.52 -2.72 -18.40
CA ASN A 168 6.92 -3.01 -18.13
C ASN A 168 7.09 -3.94 -16.92
N TYR A 169 6.33 -3.72 -15.84
CA TYR A 169 6.39 -4.58 -14.65
C TYR A 169 5.88 -5.99 -14.95
N HIS A 170 4.78 -6.12 -15.69
CA HIS A 170 4.31 -7.43 -16.14
C HIS A 170 5.38 -8.16 -16.96
N ARG A 171 6.02 -7.45 -17.90
CA ARG A 171 7.04 -8.05 -18.75
C ARG A 171 8.30 -8.45 -17.96
N VAL A 172 8.74 -7.63 -17.02
CA VAL A 172 9.85 -7.97 -16.11
C VAL A 172 9.54 -9.21 -15.29
N ALA A 173 8.32 -9.29 -14.73
CA ALA A 173 7.90 -10.46 -13.96
C ALA A 173 7.87 -11.73 -14.82
N GLU A 174 7.35 -11.67 -16.04
CA GLU A 174 7.37 -12.79 -17.00
C GLU A 174 8.79 -13.29 -17.30
N ILE A 175 9.71 -12.37 -17.55
CA ILE A 175 11.12 -12.71 -17.83
C ILE A 175 11.76 -13.39 -16.63
N ILE A 176 11.58 -12.88 -15.43
CA ILE A 176 12.13 -13.46 -14.20
C ILE A 176 11.50 -14.83 -13.92
N GLN A 177 10.18 -14.95 -14.02
CA GLN A 177 9.43 -16.20 -13.78
C GLN A 177 9.72 -17.27 -14.82
N SER A 178 10.15 -16.91 -16.03
CA SER A 178 10.54 -17.87 -17.05
C SER A 178 11.79 -18.69 -16.69
N GLY A 179 12.57 -18.23 -15.69
CA GLY A 179 13.80 -18.86 -15.27
C GLY A 179 14.98 -18.68 -16.24
N VAL A 180 14.86 -17.86 -17.28
CA VAL A 180 15.92 -17.63 -18.28
C VAL A 180 17.20 -17.05 -17.65
N LEU A 181 17.04 -16.27 -16.56
CA LEU A 181 18.16 -15.70 -15.81
C LEU A 181 18.79 -16.67 -14.79
N GLY A 182 18.27 -17.91 -14.68
CA GLY A 182 18.62 -18.84 -13.61
C GLY A 182 17.97 -18.43 -12.28
N LYS A 183 18.39 -19.08 -11.20
CA LYS A 183 17.91 -18.73 -9.86
C LYS A 183 18.36 -17.33 -9.49
N ILE A 184 17.43 -16.48 -9.10
CA ILE A 184 17.72 -15.14 -8.57
C ILE A 184 18.17 -15.28 -7.11
N GLY A 185 19.39 -14.86 -6.81
CA GLY A 185 19.95 -14.91 -5.46
C GLY A 185 20.01 -13.56 -4.75
N THR A 186 20.06 -12.46 -5.52
CA THR A 186 20.15 -11.11 -4.99
C THR A 186 19.25 -10.17 -5.78
N VAL A 187 18.58 -9.25 -5.05
CA VAL A 187 17.85 -8.13 -5.65
C VAL A 187 18.28 -6.83 -4.98
N ARG A 188 18.58 -5.82 -5.78
CA ARG A 188 18.91 -4.48 -5.31
C ARG A 188 17.82 -3.52 -5.71
N LEU A 189 17.26 -2.83 -4.73
CA LEU A 189 16.23 -1.81 -4.89
C LEU A 189 16.82 -0.46 -4.50
N TRP A 190 16.49 0.60 -5.21
CA TRP A 190 16.95 1.94 -4.83
C TRP A 190 15.97 3.03 -5.19
N LYS A 191 16.06 4.11 -4.41
CA LYS A 191 15.50 5.41 -4.75
C LYS A 191 16.46 6.48 -4.27
N THR A 192 17.02 7.25 -5.20
CA THR A 192 17.94 8.33 -4.86
C THR A 192 17.25 9.46 -4.13
N GLY A 193 17.96 10.03 -3.14
CA GLY A 193 17.45 11.11 -2.31
C GLY A 193 16.92 10.64 -0.96
N GLY A 194 16.62 11.58 -0.10
CA GLY A 194 16.17 11.33 1.27
C GLY A 194 15.56 12.56 1.91
N SER A 195 15.37 12.51 3.22
CA SER A 195 14.74 13.58 3.98
C SER A 195 15.62 14.83 4.08
N ARG A 196 14.97 15.99 4.21
CA ARG A 196 15.57 17.30 4.47
C ARG A 196 15.24 17.72 5.89
N GLY A 197 16.08 18.53 6.53
CA GLY A 197 15.87 18.95 7.92
C GLY A 197 14.79 20.01 8.09
N PHE A 198 14.64 20.91 7.15
CA PHE A 198 13.70 22.05 7.16
C PHE A 198 13.99 23.13 8.21
N GLY A 199 15.19 23.15 8.82
CA GLY A 199 15.53 24.11 9.87
C GLY A 199 14.71 23.92 11.15
N PHE A 200 14.67 24.95 11.98
CA PHE A 200 13.95 24.98 13.25
C PHE A 200 12.89 26.10 13.23
N PRO A 201 11.81 25.95 12.46
CA PRO A 201 10.79 26.97 12.37
C PRO A 201 10.06 27.13 13.69
N ALA A 202 9.69 28.39 14.02
CA ALA A 202 8.85 28.66 15.18
C ALA A 202 7.46 28.02 15.01
N ASN A 203 6.89 27.59 16.13
CA ASN A 203 5.50 27.18 16.19
C ASN A 203 4.58 28.36 15.85
N GLN A 204 3.49 28.08 15.18
CA GLN A 204 2.52 29.06 14.71
C GLN A 204 1.11 28.58 14.98
N ARG A 205 0.16 29.51 14.97
CA ARG A 205 -1.25 29.14 14.90
C ARG A 205 -1.53 28.49 13.54
N PRO A 206 -2.24 27.34 13.48
CA PRO A 206 -2.71 26.79 12.21
C PRO A 206 -3.56 27.83 11.45
N PRO A 207 -3.56 27.80 10.10
CA PRO A 207 -4.52 28.57 9.33
C PRO A 207 -5.97 28.26 9.76
N ASP A 208 -6.83 29.25 9.80
CA ASP A 208 -8.26 29.07 10.18
C ASP A 208 -9.01 28.09 9.25
N THR A 209 -8.45 27.81 8.07
CA THR A 209 -8.98 26.84 7.11
C THR A 209 -8.59 25.39 7.38
N LEU A 210 -7.62 25.15 8.27
CA LEU A 210 -7.08 23.83 8.59
C LEU A 210 -7.48 23.41 10.01
N ASP A 211 -8.26 22.34 10.10
CA ASP A 211 -8.48 21.64 11.37
C ASP A 211 -7.19 20.84 11.71
N TRP A 212 -6.26 21.47 12.43
CA TRP A 212 -4.98 20.86 12.79
C TRP A 212 -5.14 19.66 13.71
N ASN A 213 -6.11 19.72 14.63
CA ASN A 213 -6.38 18.62 15.55
C ASN A 213 -6.86 17.35 14.79
N MET A 214 -7.77 17.55 13.85
CA MET A 214 -8.24 16.48 12.98
C MET A 214 -7.16 16.03 11.99
N TRP A 215 -6.27 16.93 11.56
CA TRP A 215 -5.13 16.55 10.72
C TRP A 215 -4.15 15.65 11.48
N LEU A 216 -3.83 15.97 12.73
CA LEU A 216 -3.00 15.13 13.61
C LEU A 216 -3.66 13.77 13.89
N GLY A 217 -4.93 13.75 14.20
CA GLY A 217 -5.70 12.53 14.45
C GLY A 217 -5.03 11.57 15.42
N PRO A 218 -4.63 10.35 14.98
CA PRO A 218 -4.00 9.35 15.85
C PRO A 218 -2.52 9.62 16.15
N ALA A 219 -1.89 10.58 15.45
CA ALA A 219 -0.49 10.93 15.71
C ALA A 219 -0.32 11.64 17.06
N PRO A 220 0.86 11.61 17.67
CA PRO A 220 1.16 12.39 18.87
C PRO A 220 0.86 13.88 18.66
N TYR A 221 0.41 14.57 19.71
CA TYR A 221 0.22 16.01 19.63
C TYR A 221 1.53 16.72 19.31
N ALA A 222 1.48 17.61 18.34
CA ALA A 222 2.56 18.51 17.98
C ALA A 222 2.01 19.89 17.66
N GLU A 223 2.71 20.93 18.10
CA GLU A 223 2.42 22.30 17.70
C GLU A 223 2.53 22.44 16.16
N TYR A 224 1.67 23.26 15.59
CA TYR A 224 1.69 23.50 14.16
C TYR A 224 2.95 24.28 13.73
N THR A 225 3.58 23.79 12.69
CA THR A 225 4.53 24.53 11.88
C THR A 225 4.22 24.32 10.40
N PRO A 226 4.45 25.31 9.51
CA PRO A 226 4.18 25.16 8.08
C PRO A 226 4.93 24.00 7.40
N VAL A 227 6.03 23.55 7.99
CA VAL A 227 6.83 22.45 7.44
C VAL A 227 6.32 21.05 7.82
N ARG A 228 5.34 20.92 8.74
CA ARG A 228 4.76 19.61 9.10
C ARG A 228 3.70 19.14 8.09
N CYS A 229 3.06 20.06 7.38
CA CYS A 229 2.03 19.76 6.38
C CYS A 229 2.09 20.79 5.21
N HIS A 230 1.47 20.52 4.05
CA HIS A 230 0.70 19.30 3.75
C HIS A 230 1.57 18.19 3.16
N GLY A 231 2.41 18.39 2.18
CA GLY A 231 3.20 17.35 1.49
C GLY A 231 4.43 16.92 2.25
N THR A 232 4.91 17.75 3.16
CA THR A 232 6.13 17.57 3.95
C THR A 232 5.96 16.64 5.15
N PHE A 233 4.74 16.17 5.45
CA PHE A 233 4.48 15.20 6.51
C PHE A 233 5.35 13.94 6.40
N ARG A 234 5.75 13.58 5.19
CA ARG A 234 6.60 12.44 4.89
C ARG A 234 7.92 12.43 5.64
N TYR A 235 8.40 13.59 6.01
CA TYR A 235 9.70 13.77 6.66
C TYR A 235 9.65 13.68 8.20
N PHE A 236 8.49 13.31 8.76
CA PHE A 236 8.30 13.18 10.21
C PHE A 236 7.82 11.77 10.55
N PHE A 237 8.53 11.09 11.47
CA PHE A 237 8.16 9.76 11.92
C PHE A 237 6.78 9.70 12.58
N ASP A 238 6.29 10.78 13.14
CA ASP A 238 4.94 10.84 13.69
C ASP A 238 3.86 10.60 12.63
N TYR A 239 4.16 10.82 11.34
CA TYR A 239 3.18 10.78 10.26
C TYR A 239 3.51 9.80 9.14
N SER A 240 4.81 9.46 8.96
CA SER A 240 5.28 8.65 7.83
C SER A 240 6.66 8.04 8.12
N GLY A 241 7.23 7.30 7.18
CA GLY A 241 8.58 6.72 7.24
C GLY A 241 9.59 7.33 6.27
N GLY A 242 9.38 8.58 5.84
CA GLY A 242 10.30 9.30 4.95
C GLY A 242 10.24 8.84 3.49
N VAL A 243 11.22 9.26 2.71
CA VAL A 243 11.37 8.87 1.30
C VAL A 243 11.43 7.35 1.13
N PHE A 244 12.00 6.65 2.10
CA PHE A 244 12.06 5.18 2.10
C PHE A 244 10.65 4.56 2.07
N ALA A 245 9.78 4.92 3.01
CA ALA A 245 8.43 4.38 3.06
C ALA A 245 7.58 4.85 1.87
N ASP A 246 7.72 6.12 1.47
CA ASP A 246 6.98 6.71 0.35
C ASP A 246 7.25 5.98 -0.98
N PHE A 247 8.49 5.53 -1.20
CA PHE A 247 8.91 4.88 -2.46
C PHE A 247 9.03 3.35 -2.37
N TRP A 248 9.03 2.75 -1.19
CA TRP A 248 9.14 1.32 -1.03
C TRP A 248 8.11 0.55 -1.87
N CYS A 249 6.83 0.88 -1.74
CA CYS A 249 5.76 0.20 -2.45
C CYS A 249 5.87 0.32 -3.98
N HIS A 250 6.49 1.38 -4.48
CA HIS A 250 6.65 1.58 -5.91
C HIS A 250 7.67 0.65 -6.53
N ILE A 251 8.77 0.36 -5.82
CA ILE A 251 9.86 -0.44 -6.40
C ILE A 251 9.94 -1.85 -5.83
N ALA A 252 9.51 -2.07 -4.59
CA ALA A 252 9.42 -3.42 -4.05
C ALA A 252 8.31 -4.24 -4.74
N ASP A 253 7.30 -3.57 -5.31
CA ASP A 253 6.21 -4.23 -6.00
C ASP A 253 6.71 -5.19 -7.10
N ILE A 254 7.68 -4.78 -7.92
CA ILE A 254 8.25 -5.65 -8.96
C ILE A 254 8.98 -6.87 -8.39
N LEU A 255 9.61 -6.73 -7.22
CA LEU A 255 10.22 -7.86 -6.50
C LEU A 255 9.14 -8.86 -6.07
N PHE A 256 8.06 -8.38 -5.44
CA PHE A 256 6.98 -9.24 -4.95
C PHE A 256 6.16 -9.85 -6.10
N MET A 257 5.89 -9.09 -7.15
CA MET A 257 5.22 -9.57 -8.37
C MET A 257 6.02 -10.68 -9.07
N SER A 258 7.35 -10.54 -9.14
CA SER A 258 8.22 -11.46 -9.86
C SER A 258 8.57 -12.71 -9.08
N LEU A 259 8.92 -12.60 -7.80
CA LEU A 259 9.54 -13.66 -7.00
C LEU A 259 8.70 -14.12 -5.80
N GLN A 260 7.72 -13.34 -5.36
CA GLN A 260 6.91 -13.63 -4.17
C GLN A 260 7.77 -14.11 -2.98
N PRO A 261 8.76 -13.31 -2.51
CA PRO A 261 9.73 -13.75 -1.52
C PRO A 261 9.04 -14.18 -0.22
N GLU A 262 9.53 -15.28 0.36
CA GLU A 262 9.01 -15.87 1.60
C GLU A 262 10.10 -16.08 2.64
N GLY A 263 9.69 -16.31 3.89
CA GLY A 263 10.62 -16.65 4.96
C GLY A 263 11.63 -15.55 5.26
N LEU A 264 11.15 -14.31 5.39
CA LEU A 264 11.97 -13.20 5.90
C LEU A 264 12.46 -13.55 7.30
N THR A 265 13.78 -13.50 7.53
CA THR A 265 14.41 -13.90 8.79
C THR A 265 15.13 -12.78 9.50
N THR A 266 15.87 -11.95 8.76
CA THR A 266 16.62 -10.85 9.36
C THR A 266 16.52 -9.57 8.55
N ILE A 267 16.51 -8.46 9.26
CA ILE A 267 16.52 -7.12 8.70
C ILE A 267 17.58 -6.30 9.43
N ASP A 268 18.46 -5.66 8.66
CA ASP A 268 19.51 -4.78 9.18
C ASP A 268 19.48 -3.46 8.42
N ALA A 269 19.04 -2.40 9.08
CA ALA A 269 18.94 -1.08 8.47
C ALA A 269 19.83 -0.07 9.18
N ARG A 270 20.60 0.68 8.41
CA ARG A 270 21.47 1.75 8.85
C ARG A 270 21.24 3.00 8.05
N GLY A 271 21.47 4.13 8.65
CA GLY A 271 21.22 5.41 8.01
C GLY A 271 21.47 6.59 8.95
N GLU A 272 21.06 7.74 8.50
CA GLU A 272 21.24 8.99 9.24
C GLU A 272 20.04 9.91 9.05
N VAL A 273 19.62 10.59 10.10
CA VAL A 273 18.60 11.65 10.02
C VAL A 273 19.26 12.98 9.63
N PRO A 274 18.51 13.95 9.07
CA PRO A 274 19.01 15.32 8.89
C PRO A 274 19.39 15.93 10.24
N GLY A 275 20.55 16.59 10.30
CA GLY A 275 20.99 17.30 11.50
C GLY A 275 20.65 18.80 11.50
N ASP A 276 20.03 19.28 10.42
CA ASP A 276 19.81 20.69 10.11
C ASP A 276 18.34 21.14 10.25
N GLY A 277 17.55 20.44 11.10
CA GLY A 277 16.15 20.82 11.31
C GLY A 277 15.35 19.84 12.15
N ILE A 278 14.02 20.01 12.13
CA ILE A 278 13.05 19.26 12.96
C ILE A 278 12.56 17.96 12.30
N ALA A 279 12.89 17.71 11.04
CA ALA A 279 12.56 16.46 10.38
C ALA A 279 13.45 15.32 10.92
N ASP A 280 12.85 14.14 11.12
CA ASP A 280 13.48 13.04 11.84
C ASP A 280 13.49 11.71 11.06
N THR A 281 12.92 11.65 9.85
CA THR A 281 13.04 10.48 8.99
C THR A 281 14.40 10.46 8.26
N PRO A 282 14.88 9.30 7.79
CA PRO A 282 16.23 9.16 7.24
C PRO A 282 16.54 10.11 6.07
N LYS A 283 17.65 10.84 6.12
CA LYS A 283 18.21 11.53 4.95
C LYS A 283 18.86 10.54 3.98
N TRP A 284 19.33 9.41 4.49
CA TRP A 284 19.72 8.22 3.74
C TRP A 284 19.47 6.98 4.59
N ILE A 285 19.15 5.87 3.93
CA ILE A 285 18.97 4.57 4.55
C ILE A 285 19.43 3.48 3.60
N ASP A 286 20.24 2.55 4.12
CA ASP A 286 20.57 1.28 3.50
C ASP A 286 19.96 0.18 4.37
N ALA A 287 19.30 -0.80 3.74
CA ALA A 287 18.67 -1.90 4.46
C ALA A 287 18.90 -3.23 3.75
N ASP A 288 19.29 -4.23 4.52
CA ASP A 288 19.52 -5.60 4.09
C ASP A 288 18.42 -6.51 4.62
N PHE A 289 17.85 -7.33 3.76
CA PHE A 289 16.77 -8.27 4.09
C PHE A 289 17.19 -9.67 3.66
N ALA A 290 17.16 -10.63 4.60
CA ALA A 290 17.40 -12.03 4.30
C ALA A 290 16.06 -12.79 4.23
N PHE A 291 15.69 -13.21 3.04
CA PHE A 291 14.61 -14.15 2.78
C PHE A 291 15.16 -15.55 2.55
N LYS A 292 14.31 -16.56 2.55
CA LYS A 292 14.70 -17.93 2.25
C LYS A 292 15.26 -18.03 0.81
N GLY A 293 16.59 -18.12 0.72
CA GLY A 293 17.30 -18.27 -0.57
C GLY A 293 17.35 -17.01 -1.44
N LEU A 294 17.07 -15.83 -0.86
CA LEU A 294 17.12 -14.55 -1.55
C LEU A 294 17.61 -13.45 -0.60
N ASN A 295 18.59 -12.66 -1.03
CA ASN A 295 19.01 -11.45 -0.37
C ASN A 295 18.46 -10.23 -1.10
N VAL A 296 17.86 -9.31 -0.34
CA VAL A 296 17.34 -8.04 -0.88
C VAL A 296 18.05 -6.89 -0.21
N HIS A 297 18.49 -5.92 -1.01
CA HIS A 297 19.16 -4.71 -0.54
C HIS A 297 18.39 -3.49 -0.98
N TRP A 298 18.18 -2.57 -0.07
CA TRP A 298 17.67 -1.22 -0.37
C TRP A 298 18.75 -0.19 -0.13
N THR A 299 18.84 0.81 -1.02
CA THR A 299 19.73 1.94 -0.83
C THR A 299 19.13 3.25 -1.35
N THR A 300 19.54 4.36 -0.76
CA THR A 300 19.22 5.72 -1.22
C THR A 300 20.25 6.29 -2.20
N LYS A 301 21.20 5.49 -2.61
CA LYS A 301 22.21 5.79 -3.65
C LYS A 301 22.10 4.79 -4.79
N PRO A 302 22.47 5.14 -6.03
CA PRO A 302 22.55 4.16 -7.09
C PRO A 302 23.52 3.04 -6.68
N PRO A 303 23.09 1.75 -6.71
CA PRO A 303 24.02 0.65 -6.45
C PRO A 303 25.07 0.55 -7.57
N PRO A 304 26.23 -0.10 -7.33
CA PRO A 304 27.30 -0.24 -8.32
C PRO A 304 26.95 -1.31 -9.37
N VAL A 305 25.82 -1.15 -10.04
CA VAL A 305 25.35 -2.03 -11.11
C VAL A 305 25.16 -1.23 -12.41
N PRO A 306 25.34 -1.86 -13.57
CA PRO A 306 25.30 -1.15 -14.85
C PRO A 306 23.99 -0.42 -15.09
N GLY A 307 24.06 0.89 -15.32
CA GLY A 307 22.92 1.75 -15.65
C GLY A 307 22.17 2.33 -14.45
N ALA A 308 22.45 1.92 -13.21
CA ALA A 308 21.78 2.44 -12.01
C ALA A 308 22.07 3.94 -11.79
N ASP A 309 23.25 4.42 -12.20
CA ASP A 309 23.65 5.82 -12.13
C ASP A 309 22.73 6.77 -12.94
N LYS A 310 22.01 6.24 -13.92
CA LYS A 310 21.07 6.99 -14.79
C LYS A 310 19.62 6.89 -14.31
N MET A 311 19.35 6.12 -13.26
CA MET A 311 18.00 5.87 -12.73
C MET A 311 17.86 6.45 -11.33
N SER A 312 16.91 7.35 -11.12
CA SER A 312 16.60 7.86 -9.78
C SER A 312 15.85 6.85 -8.91
N ILE A 313 15.28 5.81 -9.52
CA ILE A 313 14.59 4.69 -8.88
C ILE A 313 14.80 3.45 -9.76
N GLY A 314 14.95 2.26 -9.15
CA GLY A 314 15.09 1.05 -9.94
C GLY A 314 15.22 -0.21 -9.10
N ALA A 315 15.15 -1.33 -9.80
CA ALA A 315 15.41 -2.67 -9.30
C ALA A 315 16.45 -3.37 -10.18
N HIS A 316 17.34 -4.14 -9.57
CA HIS A 316 18.32 -4.98 -10.24
C HIS A 316 18.27 -6.39 -9.68
N PHE A 317 18.04 -7.36 -10.55
CA PHE A 317 17.94 -8.78 -10.24
C PHE A 317 19.21 -9.48 -10.71
N GLU A 318 19.87 -10.22 -9.79
CA GLU A 318 21.09 -10.98 -10.05
C GLU A 318 20.75 -12.48 -10.04
N GLY A 319 20.75 -13.09 -11.22
CA GLY A 319 20.53 -14.51 -11.41
C GLY A 319 21.81 -15.24 -11.82
N GLU A 320 21.81 -16.56 -11.71
CA GLU A 320 22.97 -17.43 -12.03
C GLU A 320 23.42 -17.35 -13.50
N LYS A 321 22.50 -17.01 -14.42
CA LYS A 321 22.75 -16.99 -15.87
C LYS A 321 22.69 -15.60 -16.47
N GLY A 322 22.23 -14.59 -15.71
CA GLY A 322 22.09 -13.23 -16.21
C GLY A 322 21.48 -12.29 -15.19
N THR A 323 21.40 -11.02 -15.57
CA THR A 323 20.84 -9.96 -14.72
C THR A 323 19.77 -9.17 -15.46
N LEU A 324 18.85 -8.56 -14.70
CA LEU A 324 17.85 -7.65 -15.21
C LEU A 324 17.85 -6.38 -14.36
N THR A 325 17.98 -5.22 -14.99
CA THR A 325 17.80 -3.90 -14.36
C THR A 325 16.56 -3.24 -14.93
N CYS A 326 15.71 -2.68 -14.10
CA CYS A 326 14.49 -1.99 -14.54
C CYS A 326 14.12 -0.80 -13.66
N ASP A 327 13.32 0.10 -14.23
CA ASP A 327 12.50 1.09 -13.55
C ASP A 327 11.02 0.92 -13.96
N TYR A 328 10.19 1.95 -13.83
CA TYR A 328 8.77 1.88 -14.18
C TYR A 328 8.50 1.60 -15.66
N GLU A 329 9.36 2.08 -16.56
CA GLU A 329 9.11 2.12 -18.00
C GLU A 329 10.12 1.30 -18.80
N THR A 330 11.33 1.14 -18.26
CA THR A 330 12.44 0.56 -19.00
C THR A 330 13.00 -0.69 -18.31
N ARG A 331 13.62 -1.55 -19.09
CA ARG A 331 14.37 -2.71 -18.60
C ARG A 331 15.60 -2.95 -19.46
N LYS A 332 16.63 -3.54 -18.88
CA LYS A 332 17.85 -4.03 -19.56
C LYS A 332 18.20 -5.40 -19.00
N ILE A 333 18.34 -6.35 -19.90
CA ILE A 333 18.65 -7.76 -19.60
C ILE A 333 20.06 -8.01 -20.08
N ARG A 334 20.88 -8.71 -19.25
CA ARG A 334 22.25 -9.09 -19.60
C ARG A 334 22.40 -10.59 -19.45
N ILE A 335 22.74 -11.28 -20.55
CA ILE A 335 23.03 -12.71 -20.57
C ILE A 335 24.36 -12.89 -21.31
N GLY A 336 25.38 -13.34 -20.60
CA GLY A 336 26.72 -13.37 -21.11
C GLY A 336 27.24 -11.99 -21.52
N LYS A 337 27.52 -11.78 -22.82
CA LYS A 337 27.97 -10.49 -23.38
C LYS A 337 26.82 -9.66 -23.98
N GLU A 338 25.63 -10.24 -24.10
CA GLU A 338 24.52 -9.59 -24.74
C GLU A 338 23.78 -8.64 -23.76
N VAL A 339 23.28 -7.52 -24.28
CA VAL A 339 22.43 -6.54 -23.57
C VAL A 339 21.19 -6.31 -24.40
N LEU A 340 20.05 -6.69 -23.84
CA LEU A 340 18.78 -6.73 -24.55
C LEU A 340 17.73 -5.89 -23.77
N ASP A 341 16.75 -5.37 -24.50
CA ASP A 341 15.60 -4.68 -23.92
C ASP A 341 14.43 -5.62 -23.69
N ASP A 342 14.39 -6.76 -24.39
CA ASP A 342 13.36 -7.77 -24.25
C ASP A 342 13.90 -9.16 -24.64
N LEU A 343 13.15 -10.19 -24.32
CA LEU A 343 13.39 -11.60 -24.72
C LEU A 343 12.14 -12.12 -25.46
N PRO A 344 12.04 -11.95 -26.77
CA PRO A 344 10.85 -12.33 -27.55
C PRO A 344 10.42 -13.80 -27.39
N ASN A 345 11.37 -14.69 -27.08
CA ASN A 345 11.12 -16.11 -26.86
C ASN A 345 10.50 -16.43 -25.48
N VAL A 346 10.49 -15.46 -24.55
CA VAL A 346 9.77 -15.61 -23.28
C VAL A 346 8.29 -15.27 -23.53
N PRO A 347 7.36 -16.22 -23.30
CA PRO A 347 5.95 -15.98 -23.58
C PRO A 347 5.36 -14.91 -22.67
N VAL A 348 4.32 -14.23 -23.15
CA VAL A 348 3.44 -13.39 -22.36
C VAL A 348 2.50 -14.29 -21.58
N THR A 349 2.61 -14.32 -20.26
CA THR A 349 1.86 -15.22 -19.38
C THR A 349 0.94 -14.51 -18.41
N LEU A 350 1.24 -13.25 -18.09
CA LEU A 350 0.43 -12.46 -17.16
C LEU A 350 -0.64 -11.67 -17.93
N PRO A 351 -1.89 -11.70 -17.48
CA PRO A 351 -2.93 -10.85 -18.06
C PRO A 351 -2.53 -9.37 -17.90
N ARG A 352 -2.77 -8.57 -18.94
CA ARG A 352 -2.54 -7.13 -18.85
C ARG A 352 -3.68 -6.45 -18.10
N SER A 353 -3.31 -5.50 -17.24
CA SER A 353 -4.27 -4.76 -16.44
C SER A 353 -5.18 -3.89 -17.32
N PRO A 354 -6.48 -3.82 -17.02
CA PRO A 354 -7.36 -2.84 -17.67
C PRO A 354 -7.09 -1.39 -17.21
N GLY A 355 -6.07 -1.20 -16.39
CA GLY A 355 -5.76 0.01 -15.67
C GLY A 355 -6.14 -0.10 -14.19
N HIS A 356 -5.26 0.35 -13.32
CA HIS A 356 -5.30 0.09 -11.87
C HIS A 356 -6.63 0.49 -11.20
N HIS A 357 -7.17 1.67 -11.51
CA HIS A 357 -8.46 2.10 -10.98
C HIS A 357 -9.62 1.27 -11.54
N ARG A 358 -9.54 0.85 -12.82
CA ARG A 358 -10.56 0.01 -13.45
C ARG A 358 -10.58 -1.39 -12.83
N ASN A 359 -9.41 -1.99 -12.65
CA ASN A 359 -9.25 -3.29 -11.99
C ASN A 359 -9.91 -3.31 -10.61
N PHE A 360 -9.73 -2.26 -9.82
CA PHE A 360 -10.41 -2.12 -8.52
C PHE A 360 -11.95 -2.11 -8.66
N LEU A 361 -12.49 -1.29 -9.56
CA LEU A 361 -13.94 -1.18 -9.73
C LEU A 361 -14.56 -2.48 -10.28
N ASP A 362 -13.84 -3.19 -11.14
CA ASP A 362 -14.26 -4.51 -11.64
C ASP A 362 -14.29 -5.54 -10.50
N ALA A 363 -13.29 -5.49 -9.60
CA ALA A 363 -13.28 -6.32 -8.41
C ALA A 363 -14.42 -5.96 -7.43
N VAL A 364 -14.75 -4.68 -7.27
CA VAL A 364 -15.90 -4.23 -6.48
C VAL A 364 -17.22 -4.80 -7.05
N LYS A 365 -17.41 -4.73 -8.36
CA LYS A 365 -18.63 -5.23 -9.03
C LYS A 365 -18.75 -6.74 -8.95
N SER A 366 -17.66 -7.46 -9.21
CA SER A 366 -17.64 -8.93 -9.22
C SER A 366 -17.48 -9.55 -7.84
N ARG A 367 -17.17 -8.74 -6.81
CA ARG A 367 -16.67 -9.19 -5.49
C ARG A 367 -15.41 -10.05 -5.61
N GLY A 368 -14.62 -9.77 -6.65
CA GLY A 368 -13.37 -10.46 -6.94
C GLY A 368 -12.18 -9.89 -6.14
N VAL A 369 -10.99 -10.39 -6.49
CA VAL A 369 -9.73 -9.99 -5.87
C VAL A 369 -8.99 -9.05 -6.82
N PRO A 370 -8.74 -7.79 -6.44
CA PRO A 370 -7.99 -6.86 -7.27
C PRO A 370 -6.48 -7.16 -7.25
N GLU A 371 -5.76 -6.59 -8.21
CA GLU A 371 -4.32 -6.82 -8.41
C GLU A 371 -3.49 -6.54 -7.16
N SER A 372 -3.60 -5.33 -6.59
CA SER A 372 -2.87 -4.93 -5.39
C SER A 372 -3.76 -5.12 -4.14
N ASN A 373 -4.22 -6.36 -3.92
CA ASN A 373 -5.10 -6.72 -2.81
C ASN A 373 -4.40 -6.70 -1.45
N LEU A 374 -5.18 -6.62 -0.38
CA LEU A 374 -4.66 -6.42 0.98
C LEU A 374 -3.67 -7.50 1.45
N PRO A 375 -3.90 -8.81 1.28
CA PRO A 375 -2.91 -9.83 1.63
C PRO A 375 -1.57 -9.68 0.90
N TYR A 376 -1.61 -9.37 -0.40
CA TYR A 376 -0.42 -9.14 -1.21
C TYR A 376 0.38 -7.92 -0.71
N VAL A 377 -0.30 -6.77 -0.58
CA VAL A 377 0.39 -5.53 -0.20
C VAL A 377 0.83 -5.51 1.26
N ARG A 378 0.17 -6.26 2.14
CA ARG A 378 0.65 -6.43 3.52
C ARG A 378 1.97 -7.19 3.57
N LYS A 379 2.12 -8.27 2.80
CA LYS A 379 3.40 -8.99 2.66
C LYS A 379 4.49 -8.07 2.10
N MET A 380 4.16 -7.23 1.12
CA MET A 380 5.10 -6.29 0.50
C MET A 380 5.52 -5.18 1.45
N THR A 381 4.63 -4.66 2.30
CA THR A 381 4.95 -3.55 3.22
C THR A 381 5.62 -4.00 4.53
N LEU A 382 5.49 -5.26 4.92
CA LEU A 382 6.11 -5.83 6.11
C LEU A 382 7.62 -5.54 6.23
N PRO A 383 8.46 -5.81 5.21
CA PRO A 383 9.90 -5.55 5.31
C PRO A 383 10.22 -4.06 5.53
N MET A 384 9.44 -3.16 4.95
CA MET A 384 9.59 -1.72 5.14
C MET A 384 9.43 -1.31 6.61
N HIS A 385 8.37 -1.77 7.26
CA HIS A 385 8.13 -1.48 8.68
C HIS A 385 9.26 -2.03 9.57
N LEU A 386 9.72 -3.24 9.29
CA LEU A 386 10.82 -3.86 10.05
C LEU A 386 12.16 -3.14 9.80
N ALA A 387 12.41 -2.61 8.60
CA ALA A 387 13.60 -1.80 8.32
C ALA A 387 13.55 -0.46 9.06
N LEU A 388 12.40 0.21 9.11
CA LEU A 388 12.25 1.43 9.92
C LEU A 388 12.42 1.15 11.42
N ALA A 389 11.91 0.02 11.90
CA ALA A 389 12.14 -0.41 13.30
C ALA A 389 13.63 -0.68 13.56
N SER A 390 14.32 -1.43 12.68
CA SER A 390 15.76 -1.69 12.77
C SER A 390 16.56 -0.39 12.79
N PHE A 391 16.25 0.54 11.89
CA PHE A 391 16.88 1.86 11.82
C PHE A 391 16.71 2.66 13.13
N ARG A 392 15.49 2.74 13.67
CA ARG A 392 15.19 3.48 14.90
C ARG A 392 15.82 2.85 16.14
N LEU A 393 15.82 1.51 16.21
CA LEU A 393 16.43 0.73 17.29
C LEU A 393 17.97 0.63 17.16
N LYS A 394 18.55 1.05 16.02
CA LYS A 394 19.97 0.97 15.69
C LYS A 394 20.55 -0.44 15.87
N ARG A 395 19.77 -1.45 15.53
CA ARG A 395 20.18 -2.84 15.62
C ARG A 395 19.49 -3.72 14.56
N LYS A 396 20.15 -4.82 14.23
CA LYS A 396 19.57 -5.89 13.44
C LYS A 396 18.35 -6.48 14.13
N ILE A 397 17.32 -6.77 13.36
CA ILE A 397 16.10 -7.47 13.80
C ILE A 397 16.13 -8.89 13.27
N THR A 398 15.81 -9.85 14.14
CA THR A 398 15.45 -11.22 13.77
C THR A 398 13.93 -11.34 13.82
N TRP A 399 13.34 -11.83 12.73
CA TRP A 399 11.91 -11.92 12.54
C TRP A 399 11.44 -13.37 12.48
N ASP A 400 10.42 -13.72 13.27
CA ASP A 400 9.69 -14.97 13.14
C ASP A 400 8.49 -14.75 12.20
N SER A 401 8.63 -15.21 10.94
CA SER A 401 7.60 -15.01 9.92
C SER A 401 6.34 -15.86 10.12
N VAL A 402 6.38 -16.86 11.00
CA VAL A 402 5.21 -17.69 11.35
C VAL A 402 4.39 -17.03 12.45
N LYS A 403 5.06 -16.54 13.49
CA LYS A 403 4.41 -15.84 14.61
C LYS A 403 4.14 -14.37 14.31
N GLU A 404 4.76 -13.82 13.28
CA GLU A 404 4.76 -12.40 12.95
C GLU A 404 5.19 -11.51 14.14
N GLU A 405 6.35 -11.83 14.72
CA GLU A 405 6.93 -11.11 15.86
C GLU A 405 8.46 -10.97 15.74
N VAL A 406 9.01 -9.97 16.41
CA VAL A 406 10.45 -9.80 16.57
C VAL A 406 10.96 -10.79 17.60
N VAL A 407 11.93 -11.64 17.24
CA VAL A 407 12.47 -12.67 18.13
C VAL A 407 13.20 -12.03 19.30
N GLY A 408 12.79 -12.40 20.52
CA GLY A 408 13.42 -11.94 21.76
C GLY A 408 13.07 -10.49 22.16
N ASP A 409 12.13 -9.86 21.48
CA ASP A 409 11.66 -8.51 21.80
C ASP A 409 10.17 -8.34 21.46
N PRO A 410 9.27 -8.82 22.33
CA PRO A 410 7.83 -8.75 22.06
C PRO A 410 7.25 -7.32 22.10
N ALA A 411 8.05 -6.34 22.54
CA ALA A 411 7.65 -4.92 22.58
C ALA A 411 8.11 -4.12 21.36
N ALA A 412 8.92 -4.73 20.48
CA ALA A 412 9.44 -4.07 19.27
C ALA A 412 8.44 -4.04 18.10
#